data_65cebafd00d6b7f075f9ff7eae2c163b
#
_entry.id   65cebafd00d6b7f075f9ff7eae2c163b
#
_cell.length_a   1.000
_cell.length_b   1.000
_cell.length_c   1.000
_cell.angle_alpha   90.00
_cell.angle_beta   90.00
_cell.angle_gamma   90.00
#
_symmetry.space_group_name_H-M   'P 1'
#
loop_
_entity.id
_entity.type
_entity.pdbx_description
1 polymer ?
#
loop_
_entity_poly.entity_id
_entity_poly.type
_entity_poly.pdbx_seq_one_letter_code
_entity_poly.pdbx_strand_id
1 'polypeptide(L)'
;MVSKINSVKKEYNKINDMYNNNESSILLKIRNDALANNFDIMVENEDYMLVFSTNENFSNMISQNLENNRLKLFGKRERVLYSNNNMEIKKVTTSSLNSILLSGELDNGYKIYIQIPISAIEESVRISNNLLLIIGVIAIVIAGIAVSYVSRRFTNPILELNVIANKMSKLDFSKKYEPTGSNDEIDELGKSINLMSQKLEGTIKQLRSSNIELERDIEEKSKIDEMRKQFISDVSHELKTPIALIQGYAEGLVENVNADDESRKYYAEVILDESNKMDKLVRQLLELMKLEYGKREFNNDTFNICELIQEVIRKCNVMLEEKGIKEVRFEADKKVNVYADEFYIEQAFTNYFTNAIKHTKEINGEKYIEIKLKEDKEKHKVKISVFNTGDTLSEENLERIWGRFYKVDESRNRADGGTGIGLALVKAIMNNYNSKYGAVNRENGIEFYFDIQTDAGIEK
;
A
#
# COMPACT_ATOMS: atom_id res chain seq x y z
N MET A 1 36.47 42.11 50.89
CA MET A 1 37.62 43.00 50.81
C MET A 1 37.24 44.45 51.08
N VAL A 2 36.31 45.07 50.37
CA VAL A 2 35.90 46.50 50.56
C VAL A 2 35.49 46.76 52.03
N SER A 3 34.72 45.86 52.65
CA SER A 3 34.31 45.99 54.08
C SER A 3 35.51 46.09 55.02
N LYS A 4 36.55 45.28 54.77
CA LYS A 4 37.78 45.31 55.64
C LYS A 4 38.63 46.56 55.44
N ILE A 5 38.70 47.09 54.21
CA ILE A 5 39.34 48.38 53.94
C ILE A 5 38.63 49.51 54.72
N ASN A 6 37.31 49.51 54.68
CA ASN A 6 36.53 50.46 55.43
C ASN A 6 36.69 50.31 56.95
N SER A 7 36.79 49.06 57.46
CA SER A 7 37.05 48.82 58.87
C SER A 7 38.40 49.43 59.35
N VAL A 8 39.49 49.18 58.56
CA VAL A 8 40.77 49.73 58.88
C VAL A 8 40.83 51.28 58.80
N LYS A 9 40.16 51.87 57.82
CA LYS A 9 39.97 53.32 57.72
C LYS A 9 39.25 53.91 58.91
N LYS A 10 38.18 53.24 59.32
CA LYS A 10 37.32 53.66 60.46
C LYS A 10 38.16 53.64 61.75
N GLU A 11 39.01 52.59 61.93
CA GLU A 11 39.85 52.47 63.10
C GLU A 11 40.98 53.51 63.13
N TYR A 12 41.63 53.77 61.98
CA TYR A 12 42.59 54.86 61.84
C TYR A 12 41.98 56.21 62.26
N ASN A 13 40.82 56.58 61.71
CA ASN A 13 40.20 57.85 62.04
C ASN A 13 39.81 57.92 63.52
N LYS A 14 39.33 56.83 64.09
CA LYS A 14 38.95 56.74 65.51
C LYS A 14 40.17 56.96 66.42
N ILE A 15 41.31 56.33 66.07
CA ILE A 15 42.55 56.47 66.84
C ILE A 15 43.09 57.92 66.67
N ASN A 16 43.07 58.48 65.49
CA ASN A 16 43.46 59.85 65.27
C ASN A 16 42.63 60.85 66.09
N ASP A 17 41.35 60.68 66.13
CA ASP A 17 40.45 61.48 66.97
C ASP A 17 40.75 61.36 68.49
N MET A 18 41.08 60.11 68.95
CA MET A 18 41.47 59.89 70.34
C MET A 18 42.74 60.64 70.72
N TYR A 19 43.73 60.65 69.85
CA TYR A 19 44.98 61.40 70.09
C TYR A 19 44.77 62.91 70.03
N ASN A 20 43.96 63.40 69.13
CA ASN A 20 43.64 64.83 69.02
C ASN A 20 42.86 65.36 70.25
N ASN A 21 42.01 64.53 70.82
CA ASN A 21 41.17 64.90 71.99
C ASN A 21 41.91 64.69 73.35
N ASN A 22 43.18 64.30 73.41
CA ASN A 22 43.96 63.98 74.59
C ASN A 22 43.19 63.07 75.60
N GLU A 23 42.51 62.03 75.07
CA GLU A 23 41.72 61.15 75.95
C GLU A 23 42.56 60.42 76.98
N SER A 24 42.11 60.43 78.27
CA SER A 24 42.71 59.62 79.29
C SER A 24 42.55 58.14 78.99
N SER A 25 43.63 57.34 79.05
CA SER A 25 43.65 55.90 78.78
C SER A 25 43.55 55.50 77.31
N ILE A 26 44.04 56.33 76.37
CA ILE A 26 44.09 56.05 74.92
C ILE A 26 44.62 54.63 74.60
N LEU A 27 45.72 54.24 75.13
CA LEU A 27 46.33 52.93 74.85
C LEU A 27 45.47 51.73 75.26
N LEU A 28 44.74 51.87 76.37
CA LEU A 28 43.81 50.82 76.81
C LEU A 28 42.63 50.69 75.87
N LYS A 29 42.08 51.81 75.34
CA LYS A 29 40.99 51.86 74.36
C LYS A 29 41.48 51.24 73.05
N ILE A 30 42.63 51.62 72.54
CA ILE A 30 43.22 51.05 71.32
C ILE A 30 43.40 49.56 71.49
N ARG A 31 43.83 49.06 72.64
CA ARG A 31 44.02 47.65 72.88
C ARG A 31 42.70 46.87 72.88
N ASN A 32 41.70 47.42 73.51
CA ASN A 32 40.33 46.79 73.52
C ASN A 32 39.70 46.73 72.14
N ASP A 33 39.81 47.83 71.37
CA ASP A 33 39.27 47.89 70.02
C ASP A 33 40.04 46.94 69.08
N ALA A 34 41.35 46.88 69.24
CA ALA A 34 42.19 45.97 68.47
C ALA A 34 41.84 44.52 68.71
N LEU A 35 41.63 44.09 69.97
CA LEU A 35 41.20 42.74 70.33
C LEU A 35 39.80 42.43 69.83
N ALA A 36 38.82 43.37 69.95
CA ALA A 36 37.50 43.18 69.51
C ALA A 36 37.38 43.01 68.00
N ASN A 37 38.25 43.65 67.20
CA ASN A 37 38.17 43.67 65.77
C ASN A 37 39.30 42.84 65.09
N ASN A 38 40.10 42.14 65.85
CA ASN A 38 41.21 41.33 65.39
C ASN A 38 42.23 42.14 64.58
N PHE A 39 42.57 43.34 65.06
CA PHE A 39 43.61 44.21 64.52
C PHE A 39 44.93 44.02 65.25
N ASP A 40 46.03 44.02 64.50
CA ASP A 40 47.34 44.29 65.08
C ASP A 40 47.63 45.77 64.82
N ILE A 41 47.82 46.49 65.89
CA ILE A 41 48.04 47.94 65.83
C ILE A 41 49.40 48.25 66.46
N MET A 42 50.21 49.10 65.78
CA MET A 42 51.47 49.63 66.25
C MET A 42 51.48 51.15 66.09
N VAL A 43 51.92 51.88 67.06
CA VAL A 43 52.11 53.34 67.06
C VAL A 43 53.54 53.68 67.45
N GLU A 44 54.12 54.54 66.65
CA GLU A 44 55.50 55.13 66.90
C GLU A 44 55.40 56.64 67.07
N ASN A 45 56.33 57.22 67.82
CA ASN A 45 56.43 58.64 67.93
C ASN A 45 57.19 59.22 66.69
N GLU A 46 57.40 60.53 66.65
CA GLU A 46 58.18 61.25 65.60
C GLU A 46 59.62 60.74 65.50
N ASP A 47 60.26 60.27 66.60
CA ASP A 47 61.58 59.73 66.66
C ASP A 47 61.67 58.23 66.32
N TYR A 48 60.54 57.61 65.81
CA TYR A 48 60.43 56.20 65.50
C TYR A 48 60.51 55.26 66.71
N MET A 49 60.32 55.78 67.93
CA MET A 49 60.28 54.99 69.14
C MET A 49 58.91 54.38 69.31
N LEU A 50 58.84 53.06 69.59
CA LEU A 50 57.57 52.32 69.83
C LEU A 50 56.84 52.92 71.05
N VAL A 51 55.60 53.46 70.76
CA VAL A 51 54.74 53.97 71.82
C VAL A 51 53.79 52.94 72.27
N PHE A 52 53.25 52.12 71.32
CA PHE A 52 52.28 51.12 71.60
C PHE A 52 52.31 50.00 70.53
N SER A 53 52.09 48.74 70.98
CA SER A 53 51.84 47.63 70.10
C SER A 53 50.87 46.67 70.74
N THR A 54 49.95 46.12 69.93
CA THR A 54 49.03 45.03 70.38
C THR A 54 49.68 43.67 70.26
N ASN A 55 50.67 43.53 69.40
CA ASN A 55 51.34 42.27 69.11
C ASN A 55 52.87 42.49 68.92
N GLU A 56 53.68 41.87 69.75
CA GLU A 56 55.15 41.98 69.66
C GLU A 56 55.74 41.45 68.35
N ASN A 57 55.16 40.37 67.81
CA ASN A 57 55.66 39.86 66.55
C ASN A 57 55.32 40.83 65.38
N PHE A 58 54.24 41.56 65.46
CA PHE A 58 53.88 42.57 64.48
C PHE A 58 54.79 43.78 64.57
N SER A 59 55.07 44.29 65.82
CA SER A 59 55.99 45.39 66.00
C SER A 59 57.40 45.05 65.59
N ASN A 60 57.94 43.88 65.96
CA ASN A 60 59.26 43.42 65.53
C ASN A 60 59.34 43.29 64.02
N MET A 61 58.28 42.79 63.38
CA MET A 61 58.25 42.69 61.93
C MET A 61 58.25 44.03 61.22
N ILE A 62 57.59 45.05 61.76
CA ILE A 62 57.60 46.40 61.21
C ILE A 62 58.94 47.06 61.46
N SER A 63 59.46 47.01 62.68
CA SER A 63 60.77 47.64 63.06
C SER A 63 61.92 47.05 62.26
N GLN A 64 62.01 45.72 62.09
CA GLN A 64 63.04 45.08 61.28
C GLN A 64 62.97 45.49 59.78
N ASN A 65 61.79 45.71 59.26
CA ASN A 65 61.63 46.12 57.87
C ASN A 65 61.90 47.60 57.64
N LEU A 66 61.77 48.45 58.67
CA LEU A 66 62.13 49.87 58.65
C LEU A 66 63.65 50.06 58.72
N GLU A 67 64.43 49.24 59.45
CA GLU A 67 65.89 49.27 59.46
C GLU A 67 66.52 48.83 58.16
N ASN A 68 65.95 47.81 57.50
CA ASN A 68 66.55 47.19 56.30
C ASN A 68 66.25 47.89 54.94
N ASN A 69 65.26 48.70 54.83
CA ASN A 69 65.07 49.61 53.73
C ASN A 69 63.64 50.30 53.79
N ARG A 70 63.65 51.63 53.88
CA ARG A 70 62.45 52.46 53.95
C ARG A 70 61.54 52.41 52.75
N LEU A 71 61.76 51.48 51.75
CA LEU A 71 60.96 51.41 50.50
C LEU A 71 60.34 50.05 50.16
N LYS A 72 60.57 48.94 50.93
CA LYS A 72 59.96 47.66 50.72
C LYS A 72 59.54 47.04 52.04
N LEU A 73 58.48 47.59 52.60
CA LEU A 73 58.08 47.27 53.95
C LEU A 73 57.58 45.84 54.18
N PHE A 74 57.13 45.14 53.21
CA PHE A 74 56.48 43.83 53.50
C PHE A 74 56.43 42.89 52.29
N GLY A 75 57.06 41.76 52.38
CA GLY A 75 56.82 40.57 51.58
C GLY A 75 57.03 40.64 50.07
N LYS A 76 56.93 39.48 49.44
CA LYS A 76 57.17 39.26 47.98
C LYS A 76 56.24 39.95 47.05
N ARG A 77 55.01 40.33 47.50
CA ARG A 77 53.98 41.00 46.66
C ARG A 77 53.16 41.97 47.49
N GLU A 78 53.26 43.25 47.18
CA GLU A 78 52.44 44.31 47.70
C GLU A 78 51.55 44.87 46.61
N ARG A 79 50.29 45.09 46.94
CA ARG A 79 49.34 45.75 46.05
C ARG A 79 48.63 46.89 46.78
N VAL A 80 48.86 48.13 46.33
CA VAL A 80 48.15 49.29 46.88
C VAL A 80 46.67 49.17 46.57
N LEU A 81 45.85 49.28 47.61
CA LEU A 81 44.41 49.24 47.55
C LEU A 81 43.80 50.65 47.70
N TYR A 82 44.40 51.50 48.44
CA TYR A 82 44.00 52.85 48.66
C TYR A 82 45.20 53.69 49.11
N SER A 83 45.34 54.95 48.69
CA SER A 83 46.37 55.90 49.15
C SER A 83 45.77 57.27 49.13
N ASN A 84 46.06 58.08 50.19
CA ASN A 84 45.87 59.53 50.29
C ASN A 84 47.09 60.16 50.94
N ASN A 85 47.03 61.48 51.24
CA ASN A 85 48.17 62.22 51.80
C ASN A 85 48.59 61.74 53.19
N ASN A 86 47.69 61.16 54.01
CA ASN A 86 47.91 60.80 55.41
C ASN A 86 47.94 59.28 55.63
N MET A 87 47.46 58.45 54.70
CA MET A 87 47.47 56.99 54.89
C MET A 87 47.59 56.23 53.59
N GLU A 88 48.19 55.05 53.60
CA GLU A 88 48.30 54.11 52.54
C GLU A 88 47.83 52.73 53.02
N ILE A 89 46.93 52.10 52.24
CA ILE A 89 46.46 50.74 52.53
C ILE A 89 46.93 49.80 51.44
N LYS A 90 47.63 48.77 51.84
CA LYS A 90 48.20 47.73 50.96
C LYS A 90 47.65 46.34 51.29
N LYS A 91 47.46 45.53 50.28
CA LYS A 91 47.40 44.08 50.49
C LYS A 91 48.86 43.60 50.51
N VAL A 92 49.22 42.99 51.60
CA VAL A 92 50.51 42.40 51.80
C VAL A 92 50.40 40.88 51.81
N THR A 93 51.19 40.22 50.91
CA THR A 93 51.23 38.76 50.83
C THR A 93 52.61 38.31 51.23
N THR A 94 52.73 37.70 52.40
CA THR A 94 53.89 37.01 52.87
C THR A 94 53.84 35.53 52.70
N SER A 95 54.90 34.79 52.92
CA SER A 95 54.94 33.33 52.83
C SER A 95 53.97 32.63 53.80
N SER A 96 53.55 33.29 54.85
CA SER A 96 52.76 32.76 55.92
C SER A 96 51.37 33.42 56.10
N LEU A 97 51.18 34.65 55.67
CA LEU A 97 49.99 35.43 55.96
C LEU A 97 49.64 36.42 54.81
N ASN A 98 48.38 36.39 54.42
CA ASN A 98 47.79 37.48 53.62
C ASN A 98 47.09 38.43 54.58
N SER A 99 47.47 39.74 54.47
CA SER A 99 46.89 40.77 55.34
C SER A 99 46.63 42.06 54.61
N ILE A 100 45.76 42.88 55.17
CA ILE A 100 45.61 44.30 54.81
C ILE A 100 46.36 45.11 55.81
N LEU A 101 47.27 45.86 55.34
CA LEU A 101 48.11 46.78 56.18
C LEU A 101 47.72 48.22 55.83
N LEU A 102 47.36 49.00 56.81
CA LEU A 102 47.31 50.45 56.75
C LEU A 102 48.63 51.00 57.38
N SER A 103 49.29 51.89 56.70
CA SER A 103 50.33 52.73 57.22
C SER A 103 49.94 54.20 57.10
N GLY A 104 49.96 54.96 58.19
CA GLY A 104 49.50 56.34 58.13
C GLY A 104 50.22 57.22 59.18
N GLU A 105 50.09 58.53 59.04
CA GLU A 105 50.58 59.49 59.99
C GLU A 105 49.36 60.17 60.66
N LEU A 106 49.38 60.24 61.98
CA LEU A 106 48.35 60.89 62.76
C LEU A 106 48.66 62.40 62.84
N ASP A 107 47.61 63.20 63.12
CA ASP A 107 47.78 64.66 63.18
C ASP A 107 48.75 65.21 64.23
N ASN A 108 49.08 64.38 65.24
CA ASN A 108 50.04 64.65 66.24
C ASN A 108 51.52 64.31 65.84
N GLY A 109 51.76 63.90 64.60
CA GLY A 109 53.03 63.47 64.05
C GLY A 109 53.39 61.98 64.32
N TYR A 110 52.59 61.24 65.03
CA TYR A 110 52.84 59.84 65.29
C TYR A 110 52.55 58.97 64.07
N LYS A 111 53.26 57.88 63.88
CA LYS A 111 53.03 56.91 62.80
C LYS A 111 52.25 55.73 63.34
N ILE A 112 51.26 55.33 62.60
CA ILE A 112 50.37 54.20 62.95
C ILE A 112 50.40 53.15 61.86
N TYR A 113 50.40 51.88 62.26
CA TYR A 113 50.31 50.72 61.42
C TYR A 113 49.19 49.87 61.94
N ILE A 114 48.21 49.53 61.09
CA ILE A 114 47.09 48.68 61.42
C ILE A 114 47.04 47.51 60.45
N GLN A 115 47.13 46.31 60.96
CA GLN A 115 47.11 45.10 60.16
C GLN A 115 45.86 44.25 60.49
N ILE A 116 45.17 43.69 59.41
CA ILE A 116 44.19 42.65 59.55
C ILE A 116 44.60 41.41 58.77
N PRO A 117 44.66 40.24 59.33
CA PRO A 117 44.88 39.00 58.66
C PRO A 117 43.62 38.62 57.85
N ILE A 118 43.79 38.27 56.55
CA ILE A 118 42.71 37.85 55.69
C ILE A 118 42.81 36.38 55.20
N SER A 119 43.87 35.68 55.61
CA SER A 119 44.18 34.30 55.26
C SER A 119 43.03 33.35 55.60
N ALA A 120 42.44 33.44 56.81
CA ALA A 120 41.33 32.62 57.24
C ALA A 120 40.06 32.86 56.37
N ILE A 121 39.85 34.11 55.93
CA ILE A 121 38.69 34.46 55.04
C ILE A 121 38.91 33.89 53.63
N GLU A 122 40.16 34.04 53.12
CA GLU A 122 40.49 33.49 51.79
C GLU A 122 40.38 31.97 51.77
N GLU A 123 40.73 31.27 52.81
CA GLU A 123 40.61 29.82 52.98
C GLU A 123 39.13 29.38 53.05
N SER A 124 38.30 30.07 53.86
CA SER A 124 36.89 29.81 53.95
C SER A 124 36.19 29.99 52.59
N VAL A 125 36.51 31.06 51.84
CA VAL A 125 35.99 31.31 50.50
C VAL A 125 36.41 30.22 49.54
N ARG A 126 37.67 29.76 49.59
CA ARG A 126 38.15 28.66 48.74
C ARG A 126 37.44 27.36 49.01
N ILE A 127 37.25 27.01 50.28
CA ILE A 127 36.52 25.82 50.70
C ILE A 127 35.06 25.90 50.20
N SER A 128 34.43 27.07 50.42
CA SER A 128 33.06 27.30 49.94
C SER A 128 32.88 27.17 48.43
N ASN A 129 33.82 27.77 47.68
CA ASN A 129 33.81 27.67 46.21
C ASN A 129 34.02 26.24 45.70
N ASN A 130 34.94 25.50 46.32
CA ASN A 130 35.17 24.09 45.98
C ASN A 130 33.94 23.24 46.28
N LEU A 131 33.25 23.48 47.41
CA LEU A 131 32.02 22.80 47.77
C LEU A 131 30.91 23.10 46.76
N LEU A 132 30.75 24.38 46.37
CA LEU A 132 29.78 24.79 45.35
C LEU A 132 30.04 24.14 43.98
N LEU A 133 31.35 24.04 43.59
CA LEU A 133 31.73 23.34 42.36
C LEU A 133 31.35 21.87 42.40
N ILE A 134 31.64 21.17 43.50
CA ILE A 134 31.29 19.76 43.66
C ILE A 134 29.77 19.57 43.59
N ILE A 135 29.01 20.39 44.33
CA ILE A 135 27.52 20.34 44.29
C ILE A 135 27.01 20.63 42.88
N GLY A 136 27.58 21.61 42.19
CA GLY A 136 27.21 21.95 40.81
C GLY A 136 27.44 20.79 39.84
N VAL A 137 28.58 20.13 39.93
CA VAL A 137 28.86 18.94 39.08
C VAL A 137 27.90 17.79 39.40
N ILE A 138 27.64 17.50 40.65
CA ILE A 138 26.68 16.47 41.05
C ILE A 138 25.26 16.79 40.53
N ALA A 139 24.82 18.04 40.65
CA ALA A 139 23.51 18.47 40.16
C ALA A 139 23.40 18.32 38.64
N ILE A 140 24.45 18.65 37.87
CA ILE A 140 24.47 18.45 36.41
C ILE A 140 24.37 16.97 36.05
N VAL A 141 25.11 16.11 36.75
CA VAL A 141 25.05 14.66 36.52
C VAL A 141 23.62 14.11 36.80
N ILE A 142 23.04 14.47 37.94
CA ILE A 142 21.67 14.06 38.28
C ILE A 142 20.69 14.58 37.26
N ALA A 143 20.77 15.83 36.84
CA ALA A 143 19.91 16.40 35.79
C ALA A 143 20.07 15.65 34.46
N GLY A 144 21.30 15.32 34.06
CA GLY A 144 21.57 14.53 32.86
C GLY A 144 20.94 13.15 32.90
N ILE A 145 21.03 12.46 34.03
CA ILE A 145 20.38 11.15 34.24
C ILE A 145 18.83 11.29 34.16
N ALA A 146 18.27 12.31 34.84
CA ALA A 146 16.84 12.56 34.83
C ALA A 146 16.32 12.86 33.42
N VAL A 147 17.00 13.73 32.65
CA VAL A 147 16.67 14.05 31.25
C VAL A 147 16.76 12.81 30.38
N SER A 148 17.83 12.01 30.52
CA SER A 148 17.97 10.76 29.77
C SER A 148 16.85 9.77 30.06
N TYR A 149 16.46 9.65 31.33
CA TYR A 149 15.34 8.80 31.74
C TYR A 149 14.01 9.26 31.14
N VAL A 150 13.66 10.55 31.26
CA VAL A 150 12.44 11.12 30.67
C VAL A 150 12.43 10.97 29.16
N SER A 151 13.55 11.24 28.49
CA SER A 151 13.64 11.10 27.04
C SER A 151 13.37 9.67 26.57
N ARG A 152 13.97 8.68 27.21
CA ARG A 152 13.78 7.27 26.84
C ARG A 152 12.39 6.77 27.15
N ARG A 153 11.81 7.21 28.26
CA ARG A 153 10.51 6.69 28.74
C ARG A 153 9.31 7.36 28.07
N PHE A 154 9.41 8.65 27.74
CA PHE A 154 8.27 9.43 27.23
C PHE A 154 8.51 9.97 25.81
N THR A 155 9.62 10.68 25.61
CA THR A 155 9.83 11.42 24.38
C THR A 155 10.05 10.49 23.17
N ASN A 156 10.92 9.51 23.30
CA ASN A 156 11.25 8.61 22.19
C ASN A 156 10.05 7.75 21.74
N PRO A 157 9.27 7.12 22.65
CA PRO A 157 8.08 6.36 22.25
C PRO A 157 7.03 7.23 21.56
N ILE A 158 6.80 8.45 22.04
CA ILE A 158 5.85 9.39 21.38
C ILE A 158 6.31 9.77 19.99
N LEU A 159 7.60 10.03 19.78
CA LEU A 159 8.15 10.29 18.45
C LEU A 159 8.01 9.07 17.52
N GLU A 160 8.21 7.88 18.06
CA GLU A 160 8.02 6.65 17.30
C GLU A 160 6.56 6.45 16.87
N LEU A 161 5.60 6.66 17.78
CA LEU A 161 4.18 6.62 17.47
C LEU A 161 3.80 7.66 16.39
N ASN A 162 4.37 8.86 16.45
CA ASN A 162 4.16 9.87 15.42
C ASN A 162 4.69 9.42 14.04
N VAL A 163 5.87 8.79 14.00
CA VAL A 163 6.41 8.23 12.74
C VAL A 163 5.51 7.14 12.19
N ILE A 164 5.00 6.24 13.06
CA ILE A 164 4.08 5.17 12.65
C ILE A 164 2.78 5.76 12.09
N ALA A 165 2.17 6.72 12.80
CA ALA A 165 0.94 7.38 12.34
C ALA A 165 1.13 8.09 10.99
N ASN A 166 2.29 8.73 10.78
CA ASN A 166 2.62 9.38 9.51
C ASN A 166 2.83 8.36 8.36
N LYS A 167 3.39 7.19 8.65
CA LYS A 167 3.48 6.10 7.67
C LYS A 167 2.10 5.53 7.34
N MET A 168 1.25 5.31 8.35
CA MET A 168 -0.13 4.85 8.15
C MET A 168 -0.94 5.81 7.27
N SER A 169 -0.77 7.12 7.44
CA SER A 169 -1.45 8.11 6.59
C SER A 169 -1.06 8.02 5.10
N LYS A 170 0.10 7.42 4.81
CA LYS A 170 0.59 7.14 3.46
C LYS A 170 0.33 5.69 3.02
N LEU A 171 -0.50 4.97 3.77
CA LEU A 171 -0.81 3.56 3.55
C LEU A 171 0.41 2.61 3.68
N ASP A 172 1.45 3.04 4.40
CA ASP A 172 2.59 2.20 4.76
C ASP A 172 2.38 1.63 6.18
N PHE A 173 2.01 0.35 6.25
CA PHE A 173 1.75 -0.38 7.50
C PHE A 173 2.93 -1.25 7.94
N SER A 174 4.12 -1.05 7.36
CA SER A 174 5.30 -1.90 7.60
C SER A 174 5.88 -1.76 9.00
N LYS A 175 5.75 -0.57 9.62
CA LYS A 175 6.28 -0.29 10.95
C LYS A 175 5.20 -0.40 12.00
N LYS A 176 5.50 -1.18 13.06
CA LYS A 176 4.63 -1.35 14.22
C LYS A 176 5.33 -0.83 15.47
N TYR A 177 4.56 -0.39 16.44
CA TYR A 177 5.06 -0.02 17.75
C TYR A 177 5.45 -1.27 18.54
N GLU A 178 6.66 -1.25 19.12
CA GLU A 178 7.14 -2.27 20.02
C GLU A 178 6.99 -1.76 21.47
N PRO A 179 6.21 -2.45 22.33
CA PRO A 179 6.01 -2.03 23.72
C PRO A 179 7.34 -1.89 24.46
N THR A 180 7.51 -0.80 25.17
CA THR A 180 8.72 -0.56 25.97
C THR A 180 8.82 -1.43 27.21
N GLY A 181 7.73 -2.13 27.58
CA GLY A 181 7.62 -2.94 28.77
C GLY A 181 7.27 -2.14 30.03
N SER A 182 7.00 -0.85 29.89
CA SER A 182 6.59 0.01 31.01
C SER A 182 5.16 -0.21 31.45
N ASN A 183 4.32 -0.81 30.59
CA ASN A 183 2.88 -1.02 30.80
C ASN A 183 2.13 0.26 31.21
N ASP A 184 2.55 1.39 30.69
CA ASP A 184 1.91 2.69 30.89
C ASP A 184 0.95 3.03 29.75
N GLU A 185 0.35 4.23 29.82
CA GLU A 185 -0.63 4.72 28.86
C GLU A 185 -0.04 4.85 27.43
N ILE A 186 1.29 5.01 27.33
CA ILE A 186 1.97 5.08 26.03
C ILE A 186 2.04 3.69 25.37
N ASP A 187 2.34 2.66 26.15
CA ASP A 187 2.32 1.28 25.66
C ASP A 187 0.91 0.86 25.24
N GLU A 188 -0.13 1.29 25.98
CA GLU A 188 -1.53 1.04 25.61
C GLU A 188 -1.94 1.75 24.34
N LEU A 189 -1.53 3.02 24.19
CA LEU A 189 -1.72 3.78 22.97
C LEU A 189 -1.03 3.11 21.77
N GLY A 190 0.19 2.64 21.95
CA GLY A 190 0.95 1.92 20.93
C GLY A 190 0.27 0.63 20.47
N LYS A 191 -0.27 -0.16 21.41
CA LYS A 191 -1.07 -1.35 21.09
C LYS A 191 -2.34 -0.99 20.31
N SER A 192 -3.02 0.09 20.70
CA SER A 192 -4.21 0.59 20.00
C SER A 192 -3.92 1.05 18.58
N ILE A 193 -2.81 1.74 18.36
CA ILE A 193 -2.34 2.14 17.01
C ILE A 193 -2.01 0.91 16.17
N ASN A 194 -1.35 -0.11 16.72
CA ASN A 194 -1.08 -1.36 16.03
C ASN A 194 -2.36 -2.08 15.59
N LEU A 195 -3.36 -2.14 16.47
CA LEU A 195 -4.66 -2.73 16.15
C LEU A 195 -5.40 -1.96 15.06
N MET A 196 -5.38 -0.63 15.13
CA MET A 196 -5.95 0.23 14.08
C MET A 196 -5.23 0.02 12.74
N SER A 197 -3.89 -0.03 12.76
CA SER A 197 -3.07 -0.33 11.59
C SER A 197 -3.45 -1.66 10.93
N GLN A 198 -3.61 -2.71 11.73
CA GLN A 198 -3.99 -4.03 11.24
C GLN A 198 -5.40 -4.05 10.63
N LYS A 199 -6.36 -3.42 11.29
CA LYS A 199 -7.74 -3.31 10.77
C LYS A 199 -7.78 -2.53 9.46
N LEU A 200 -7.07 -1.40 9.39
CA LEU A 200 -7.03 -0.57 8.19
C LEU A 200 -6.35 -1.30 7.01
N GLU A 201 -5.23 -1.98 7.25
CA GLU A 201 -4.56 -2.82 6.25
C GLU A 201 -5.49 -3.91 5.73
N GLY A 202 -6.20 -4.61 6.64
CA GLY A 202 -7.18 -5.64 6.28
C GLY A 202 -8.32 -5.08 5.43
N THR A 203 -8.89 -3.94 5.83
CA THR A 203 -9.98 -3.29 5.07
C THR A 203 -9.53 -2.85 3.68
N ILE A 204 -8.32 -2.30 3.54
CA ILE A 204 -7.78 -1.90 2.23
C ILE A 204 -7.55 -3.12 1.33
N LYS A 205 -7.03 -4.23 1.86
CA LYS A 205 -6.89 -5.49 1.10
C LYS A 205 -8.24 -5.99 0.62
N GLN A 206 -9.26 -5.99 1.49
CA GLN A 206 -10.61 -6.41 1.15
C GLN A 206 -11.23 -5.52 0.08
N LEU A 207 -11.10 -4.18 0.20
CA LEU A 207 -11.59 -3.23 -0.81
C LEU A 207 -10.91 -3.43 -2.17
N ARG A 208 -9.60 -3.65 -2.19
CA ARG A 208 -8.88 -3.94 -3.44
C ARG A 208 -9.35 -5.24 -4.09
N SER A 209 -9.54 -6.29 -3.29
CA SER A 209 -10.06 -7.58 -3.80
C SER A 209 -11.46 -7.41 -4.38
N SER A 210 -12.37 -6.72 -3.67
CA SER A 210 -13.73 -6.44 -4.16
C SER A 210 -13.74 -5.58 -5.41
N ASN A 211 -12.85 -4.59 -5.53
CA ASN A 211 -12.74 -3.79 -6.75
C ASN A 211 -12.31 -4.63 -7.96
N ILE A 212 -11.32 -5.51 -7.79
CA ILE A 212 -10.87 -6.41 -8.87
C ILE A 212 -12.01 -7.34 -9.30
N GLU A 213 -12.78 -7.86 -8.35
CA GLU A 213 -13.95 -8.71 -8.64
C GLU A 213 -15.04 -7.93 -9.39
N LEU A 214 -15.37 -6.71 -8.91
CA LEU A 214 -16.33 -5.84 -9.59
C LEU A 214 -15.88 -5.43 -11.01
N GLU A 215 -14.62 -5.17 -11.22
CA GLU A 215 -14.08 -4.87 -12.57
C GLU A 215 -14.26 -6.07 -13.51
N ARG A 216 -14.01 -7.29 -13.03
CA ARG A 216 -14.26 -8.51 -13.81
C ARG A 216 -15.74 -8.69 -14.13
N ASP A 217 -16.60 -8.50 -13.14
CA ASP A 217 -18.06 -8.61 -13.33
C ASP A 217 -18.57 -7.58 -14.35
N ILE A 218 -18.05 -6.35 -14.29
CA ILE A 218 -18.41 -5.30 -15.26
C ILE A 218 -17.93 -5.68 -16.67
N GLU A 219 -16.72 -6.19 -16.81
CA GLU A 219 -16.18 -6.62 -18.11
C GLU A 219 -17.01 -7.79 -18.70
N GLU A 220 -17.35 -8.78 -17.86
CA GLU A 220 -18.18 -9.92 -18.27
C GLU A 220 -19.57 -9.45 -18.69
N LYS A 221 -20.23 -8.60 -17.90
CA LYS A 221 -21.54 -8.02 -18.24
C LYS A 221 -21.48 -7.20 -19.52
N SER A 222 -20.42 -6.42 -19.72
CA SER A 222 -20.23 -5.63 -20.95
C SER A 222 -20.14 -6.54 -22.19
N LYS A 223 -19.37 -7.64 -22.12
CA LYS A 223 -19.29 -8.65 -23.19
C LYS A 223 -20.65 -9.28 -23.49
N ILE A 224 -21.40 -9.62 -22.44
CA ILE A 224 -22.76 -10.17 -22.61
C ILE A 224 -23.68 -9.15 -23.28
N ASP A 225 -23.62 -7.88 -22.92
CA ASP A 225 -24.46 -6.83 -23.50
C ASP A 225 -24.10 -6.54 -24.96
N GLU A 226 -22.82 -6.55 -25.30
CA GLU A 226 -22.37 -6.46 -26.70
C GLU A 226 -22.84 -7.64 -27.53
N MET A 227 -22.69 -8.86 -27.02
CA MET A 227 -23.21 -10.06 -27.69
C MET A 227 -24.75 -10.01 -27.90
N ARG A 228 -25.48 -9.47 -26.92
CA ARG A 228 -26.90 -9.26 -27.01
C ARG A 228 -27.30 -8.23 -28.07
N LYS A 229 -26.60 -7.10 -28.13
CA LYS A 229 -26.82 -6.07 -29.15
C LYS A 229 -26.55 -6.61 -30.56
N GLN A 230 -25.44 -7.29 -30.74
CA GLN A 230 -25.10 -7.92 -32.02
C GLN A 230 -26.15 -8.93 -32.43
N PHE A 231 -26.60 -9.78 -31.49
CA PHE A 231 -27.68 -10.76 -31.73
C PHE A 231 -28.97 -10.10 -32.22
N ILE A 232 -29.41 -9.02 -31.55
CA ILE A 232 -30.64 -8.30 -31.99
C ILE A 232 -30.49 -7.74 -33.39
N SER A 233 -29.29 -7.20 -33.69
CA SER A 233 -28.96 -6.68 -35.03
C SER A 233 -29.04 -7.78 -36.09
N ASP A 234 -28.37 -8.91 -35.83
CA ASP A 234 -28.30 -10.03 -36.78
C ASP A 234 -29.69 -10.63 -37.04
N VAL A 235 -30.51 -10.84 -35.99
CA VAL A 235 -31.91 -11.30 -36.11
C VAL A 235 -32.72 -10.33 -36.94
N SER A 236 -32.60 -9.04 -36.69
CA SER A 236 -33.35 -8.01 -37.44
C SER A 236 -33.01 -8.04 -38.92
N HIS A 237 -31.73 -8.22 -39.25
CA HIS A 237 -31.30 -8.34 -40.64
C HIS A 237 -31.84 -9.60 -41.33
N GLU A 238 -31.73 -10.76 -40.70
CA GLU A 238 -32.16 -12.03 -41.27
C GLU A 238 -33.70 -12.15 -41.39
N LEU A 239 -34.46 -11.41 -40.56
CA LEU A 239 -35.93 -11.33 -40.67
C LEU A 239 -36.36 -10.31 -41.72
N LYS A 240 -35.67 -9.22 -41.93
CA LYS A 240 -36.05 -8.15 -42.86
C LYS A 240 -36.09 -8.63 -44.31
N THR A 241 -35.16 -9.49 -44.72
CA THR A 241 -35.09 -10.00 -46.08
C THR A 241 -36.30 -10.84 -46.50
N PRO A 242 -36.69 -11.91 -45.77
CA PRO A 242 -37.88 -12.71 -46.12
C PRO A 242 -39.16 -11.89 -46.01
N ILE A 243 -39.29 -10.98 -45.04
CA ILE A 243 -40.46 -10.10 -44.92
C ILE A 243 -40.59 -9.21 -46.16
N ALA A 244 -39.52 -8.63 -46.66
CA ALA A 244 -39.57 -7.81 -47.88
C ALA A 244 -39.94 -8.61 -49.14
N LEU A 245 -39.48 -9.87 -49.23
CA LEU A 245 -39.88 -10.77 -50.31
C LEU A 245 -41.39 -11.12 -50.24
N ILE A 246 -41.89 -11.54 -49.06
CA ILE A 246 -43.30 -11.82 -48.82
C ILE A 246 -44.14 -10.60 -49.19
N GLN A 247 -43.75 -9.42 -48.72
CA GLN A 247 -44.44 -8.17 -48.99
C GLN A 247 -44.46 -7.85 -50.51
N GLY A 248 -43.31 -7.91 -51.21
CA GLY A 248 -43.25 -7.62 -52.62
C GLY A 248 -44.06 -8.57 -53.50
N TYR A 249 -44.03 -9.89 -53.19
CA TYR A 249 -44.84 -10.86 -53.91
C TYR A 249 -46.34 -10.75 -53.59
N ALA A 250 -46.69 -10.42 -52.34
CA ALA A 250 -48.06 -10.15 -51.96
C ALA A 250 -48.61 -8.89 -52.62
N GLU A 251 -47.86 -7.80 -52.69
CA GLU A 251 -48.21 -6.58 -53.47
C GLU A 251 -48.43 -6.90 -54.93
N GLY A 252 -47.54 -7.71 -55.55
CA GLY A 252 -47.69 -8.15 -56.94
C GLY A 252 -48.99 -8.96 -57.18
N LEU A 253 -49.42 -9.76 -56.23
CA LEU A 253 -50.72 -10.45 -56.27
C LEU A 253 -51.92 -9.48 -56.15
N VAL A 254 -51.79 -8.49 -55.22
CA VAL A 254 -52.89 -7.52 -55.00
C VAL A 254 -53.05 -6.59 -56.20
N GLU A 255 -51.97 -6.13 -56.77
CA GLU A 255 -52.00 -5.24 -57.95
C GLU A 255 -52.24 -5.97 -59.26
N ASN A 256 -52.35 -7.30 -59.22
CA ASN A 256 -52.63 -8.14 -60.36
C ASN A 256 -51.59 -7.94 -61.52
N VAL A 257 -50.31 -7.75 -61.16
CA VAL A 257 -49.20 -7.44 -62.08
C VAL A 257 -49.04 -8.53 -63.11
N ASN A 258 -49.29 -9.80 -62.77
CA ASN A 258 -49.38 -10.96 -63.64
C ASN A 258 -50.77 -11.61 -63.56
N ALA A 259 -51.52 -11.58 -64.69
CA ALA A 259 -52.89 -12.02 -64.71
C ALA A 259 -53.06 -13.54 -64.98
N ASP A 260 -51.96 -14.23 -65.29
CA ASP A 260 -52.01 -15.68 -65.55
C ASP A 260 -51.93 -16.49 -64.25
N ASP A 261 -52.60 -17.63 -64.27
CA ASP A 261 -52.73 -18.49 -63.10
C ASP A 261 -51.37 -19.11 -62.63
N GLU A 262 -50.48 -19.31 -63.56
CA GLU A 262 -49.14 -19.87 -63.29
C GLU A 262 -48.27 -18.88 -62.48
N SER A 263 -48.21 -17.62 -62.88
CA SER A 263 -47.54 -16.56 -62.15
C SER A 263 -48.12 -16.28 -60.78
N ARG A 264 -49.50 -16.32 -60.65
CA ARG A 264 -50.14 -16.19 -59.36
C ARG A 264 -49.79 -17.33 -58.44
N LYS A 265 -49.77 -18.56 -58.94
CA LYS A 265 -49.30 -19.71 -58.15
C LYS A 265 -47.86 -19.61 -57.73
N TYR A 266 -47.00 -19.22 -58.63
CA TYR A 266 -45.58 -18.97 -58.30
C TYR A 266 -45.40 -17.94 -57.18
N TYR A 267 -46.11 -16.79 -57.25
CA TYR A 267 -46.07 -15.78 -56.18
C TYR A 267 -46.54 -16.32 -54.82
N ALA A 268 -47.62 -17.07 -54.83
CA ALA A 268 -48.13 -17.70 -53.63
C ALA A 268 -47.17 -18.76 -53.05
N GLU A 269 -46.52 -19.55 -53.92
CA GLU A 269 -45.52 -20.54 -53.55
C GLU A 269 -44.31 -19.88 -52.90
N VAL A 270 -43.82 -18.75 -53.46
CA VAL A 270 -42.70 -17.97 -52.88
C VAL A 270 -43.08 -17.44 -51.48
N ILE A 271 -44.28 -16.87 -51.33
CA ILE A 271 -44.78 -16.39 -50.04
C ILE A 271 -44.79 -17.51 -49.00
N LEU A 272 -45.33 -18.68 -49.39
CA LEU A 272 -45.41 -19.85 -48.52
C LEU A 272 -44.01 -20.35 -48.11
N ASP A 273 -43.09 -20.41 -49.06
CA ASP A 273 -41.74 -20.88 -48.87
C ASP A 273 -40.96 -19.95 -47.92
N GLU A 274 -41.06 -18.64 -48.13
CA GLU A 274 -40.42 -17.65 -47.23
C GLU A 274 -41.04 -17.65 -45.82
N SER A 275 -42.37 -17.86 -45.72
CA SER A 275 -43.04 -18.00 -44.42
C SER A 275 -42.60 -19.26 -43.67
N ASN A 276 -42.41 -20.39 -44.35
CA ASN A 276 -41.87 -21.62 -43.77
C ASN A 276 -40.40 -21.45 -43.31
N LYS A 277 -39.59 -20.76 -44.10
CA LYS A 277 -38.19 -20.42 -43.72
C LYS A 277 -38.17 -19.55 -42.48
N MET A 278 -39.05 -18.56 -42.35
CA MET A 278 -39.17 -17.71 -41.16
C MET A 278 -39.60 -18.52 -39.93
N ASP A 279 -40.60 -19.39 -40.01
CA ASP A 279 -41.01 -20.23 -38.89
C ASP A 279 -39.85 -21.10 -38.40
N LYS A 280 -39.12 -21.75 -39.33
CA LYS A 280 -37.94 -22.54 -39.01
C LYS A 280 -36.85 -21.69 -38.33
N LEU A 281 -36.58 -20.48 -38.84
CA LEU A 281 -35.59 -19.55 -38.26
C LEU A 281 -35.98 -19.18 -36.84
N VAL A 282 -37.25 -18.79 -36.60
CA VAL A 282 -37.73 -18.39 -35.27
C VAL A 282 -37.65 -19.56 -34.29
N ARG A 283 -38.01 -20.77 -34.69
CA ARG A 283 -37.90 -21.98 -33.85
C ARG A 283 -36.44 -22.26 -33.45
N GLN A 284 -35.54 -22.23 -34.43
CA GLN A 284 -34.10 -22.44 -34.18
C GLN A 284 -33.51 -21.36 -33.25
N LEU A 285 -33.97 -20.12 -33.42
CA LEU A 285 -33.54 -19.00 -32.59
C LEU A 285 -33.99 -19.13 -31.13
N LEU A 286 -35.27 -19.48 -30.94
CA LEU A 286 -35.82 -19.73 -29.60
C LEU A 286 -35.10 -20.89 -28.90
N GLU A 287 -34.77 -21.95 -29.64
CA GLU A 287 -34.07 -23.08 -29.08
C GLU A 287 -32.61 -22.72 -28.72
N LEU A 288 -31.90 -21.97 -29.57
CA LEU A 288 -30.57 -21.46 -29.29
C LEU A 288 -30.55 -20.55 -28.04
N MET A 289 -31.58 -19.68 -27.91
CA MET A 289 -31.70 -18.80 -26.72
C MET A 289 -31.91 -19.59 -25.43
N LYS A 290 -32.74 -20.66 -25.48
CA LYS A 290 -32.92 -21.52 -24.31
C LYS A 290 -31.64 -22.24 -23.90
N LEU A 291 -30.82 -22.66 -24.85
CA LEU A 291 -29.55 -23.34 -24.59
C LEU A 291 -28.44 -22.39 -24.10
N GLU A 292 -28.40 -21.15 -24.58
CA GLU A 292 -27.36 -20.20 -24.22
C GLU A 292 -27.65 -19.41 -22.92
N TYR A 293 -28.93 -19.08 -22.67
CA TYR A 293 -29.32 -18.21 -21.55
C TYR A 293 -30.29 -18.85 -20.56
N GLY A 294 -30.84 -20.02 -20.88
CA GLY A 294 -31.77 -20.75 -20.02
C GLY A 294 -31.03 -21.78 -19.15
N LYS A 295 -31.39 -21.89 -17.88
CA LYS A 295 -31.08 -23.08 -17.09
C LYS A 295 -32.03 -24.22 -17.54
N ARG A 296 -31.70 -24.87 -18.68
CA ARG A 296 -32.51 -26.00 -19.13
C ARG A 296 -32.00 -27.29 -18.52
N GLU A 297 -32.88 -28.07 -17.94
CA GLU A 297 -32.60 -29.44 -17.57
C GLU A 297 -32.74 -30.31 -18.82
N PHE A 298 -31.66 -31.01 -19.21
CA PHE A 298 -31.68 -31.99 -20.28
C PHE A 298 -32.33 -33.28 -19.77
N ASN A 299 -33.22 -33.84 -20.54
CA ASN A 299 -33.85 -35.12 -20.23
C ASN A 299 -32.94 -36.25 -20.76
N ASN A 300 -31.81 -36.48 -20.06
CA ASN A 300 -30.85 -37.47 -20.48
C ASN A 300 -31.36 -38.88 -20.24
N ASP A 301 -31.25 -39.71 -21.26
CA ASP A 301 -31.58 -41.14 -21.20
C ASP A 301 -30.53 -41.94 -22.01
N THR A 302 -30.50 -43.22 -21.84
CA THR A 302 -29.64 -44.15 -22.58
C THR A 302 -30.35 -44.61 -23.86
N PHE A 303 -29.76 -44.30 -25.01
CA PHE A 303 -30.28 -44.70 -26.31
C PHE A 303 -29.17 -45.15 -27.25
N ASN A 304 -29.57 -45.88 -28.33
CA ASN A 304 -28.63 -46.37 -29.34
C ASN A 304 -28.39 -45.32 -30.42
N ILE A 305 -27.18 -44.74 -30.42
CA ILE A 305 -26.81 -43.68 -31.38
C ILE A 305 -26.84 -44.17 -32.86
N CYS A 306 -26.56 -45.45 -33.11
CA CYS A 306 -26.63 -45.98 -34.47
C CYS A 306 -28.06 -45.97 -35.04
N GLU A 307 -29.06 -46.29 -34.22
CA GLU A 307 -30.49 -46.26 -34.62
C GLU A 307 -30.91 -44.84 -34.91
N LEU A 308 -30.53 -43.86 -34.06
CA LEU A 308 -30.82 -42.44 -34.29
C LEU A 308 -30.22 -41.95 -35.61
N ILE A 309 -28.93 -42.25 -35.88
CA ILE A 309 -28.26 -41.85 -37.12
C ILE A 309 -28.98 -42.45 -38.34
N GLN A 310 -29.32 -43.76 -38.29
CA GLN A 310 -30.06 -44.40 -39.40
C GLN A 310 -31.43 -43.76 -39.64
N GLU A 311 -32.14 -43.36 -38.57
CA GLU A 311 -33.43 -42.69 -38.69
C GLU A 311 -33.29 -41.31 -39.33
N VAL A 312 -32.25 -40.51 -38.96
CA VAL A 312 -31.98 -39.22 -39.58
C VAL A 312 -31.62 -39.38 -41.05
N ILE A 313 -30.78 -40.38 -41.40
CA ILE A 313 -30.47 -40.66 -42.81
C ILE A 313 -31.73 -40.95 -43.60
N ARG A 314 -32.64 -41.80 -43.09
CA ARG A 314 -33.95 -42.11 -43.74
C ARG A 314 -34.81 -40.86 -43.91
N LYS A 315 -34.91 -39.99 -42.86
CA LYS A 315 -35.67 -38.73 -42.94
C LYS A 315 -35.10 -37.78 -44.02
N CYS A 316 -33.82 -37.83 -44.32
CA CYS A 316 -33.15 -36.98 -45.30
C CYS A 316 -33.05 -37.59 -46.70
N ASN A 317 -33.62 -38.78 -46.96
CA ASN A 317 -33.46 -39.49 -48.24
C ASN A 317 -33.90 -38.66 -49.45
N VAL A 318 -35.01 -37.93 -49.35
CA VAL A 318 -35.47 -37.05 -50.41
C VAL A 318 -34.45 -35.97 -50.76
N MET A 319 -33.82 -35.37 -49.75
CA MET A 319 -32.77 -34.35 -49.98
C MET A 319 -31.52 -34.93 -50.61
N LEU A 320 -31.16 -36.19 -50.29
CA LEU A 320 -30.04 -36.90 -50.90
C LEU A 320 -30.31 -37.14 -52.39
N GLU A 321 -31.52 -37.61 -52.74
CA GLU A 321 -31.94 -37.85 -54.12
C GLU A 321 -31.95 -36.55 -54.95
N GLU A 322 -32.54 -35.46 -54.40
CA GLU A 322 -32.55 -34.13 -55.06
C GLU A 322 -31.15 -33.59 -55.34
N LYS A 323 -30.21 -33.82 -54.43
CA LYS A 323 -28.79 -33.40 -54.62
C LYS A 323 -27.95 -34.41 -55.37
N GLY A 324 -28.52 -35.54 -55.80
CA GLY A 324 -27.84 -36.57 -56.57
C GLY A 324 -26.71 -37.28 -55.78
N ILE A 325 -26.85 -37.37 -54.45
CA ILE A 325 -25.88 -38.06 -53.62
C ILE A 325 -26.33 -39.52 -53.50
N LYS A 326 -25.65 -40.40 -54.17
CA LYS A 326 -26.01 -41.83 -54.22
C LYS A 326 -25.36 -42.66 -53.13
N GLU A 327 -24.29 -42.14 -52.51
CA GLU A 327 -23.51 -42.91 -51.57
C GLU A 327 -23.40 -42.20 -50.24
N VAL A 328 -23.99 -42.85 -49.20
CA VAL A 328 -23.82 -42.50 -47.79
C VAL A 328 -23.15 -43.68 -47.12
N ARG A 329 -21.87 -43.50 -46.76
CA ARG A 329 -21.09 -44.54 -46.08
C ARG A 329 -21.34 -44.42 -44.59
N PHE A 330 -21.98 -45.43 -44.00
CA PHE A 330 -22.22 -45.50 -42.56
C PHE A 330 -21.90 -46.95 -42.11
N GLU A 331 -20.71 -47.10 -41.48
CA GLU A 331 -20.30 -48.39 -40.92
C GLU A 331 -20.55 -48.37 -39.41
N ALA A 332 -21.52 -49.13 -38.98
CA ALA A 332 -21.83 -49.34 -37.55
C ALA A 332 -21.57 -50.81 -37.22
N ASP A 333 -20.35 -51.17 -36.86
CA ASP A 333 -20.00 -52.53 -36.51
C ASP A 333 -20.67 -53.08 -35.21
N LYS A 334 -21.17 -52.19 -34.35
CA LYS A 334 -21.78 -52.51 -33.04
C LYS A 334 -22.79 -51.50 -32.61
N LYS A 335 -23.77 -51.95 -31.81
CA LYS A 335 -24.64 -51.03 -31.07
C LYS A 335 -23.78 -50.22 -30.07
N VAL A 336 -23.86 -48.89 -30.17
CA VAL A 336 -23.19 -47.98 -29.25
C VAL A 336 -24.28 -47.23 -28.51
N ASN A 337 -24.37 -47.43 -27.20
CA ASN A 337 -25.27 -46.70 -26.35
C ASN A 337 -24.58 -45.43 -25.82
N VAL A 338 -25.32 -44.32 -25.85
CA VAL A 338 -24.88 -43.02 -25.34
C VAL A 338 -25.90 -42.54 -24.29
N TYR A 339 -25.42 -41.68 -23.39
CA TYR A 339 -26.24 -41.06 -22.36
C TYR A 339 -26.36 -39.56 -22.62
N ALA A 340 -27.55 -39.16 -23.11
CA ALA A 340 -27.83 -37.78 -23.45
C ALA A 340 -29.32 -37.57 -23.65
N ASP A 341 -29.73 -36.32 -23.90
CA ASP A 341 -31.09 -36.03 -24.40
C ASP A 341 -31.13 -36.32 -25.90
N GLU A 342 -31.89 -37.36 -26.25
CA GLU A 342 -31.99 -37.89 -27.62
C GLU A 342 -32.42 -36.81 -28.62
N PHE A 343 -33.33 -35.92 -28.24
CA PHE A 343 -33.80 -34.81 -29.08
C PHE A 343 -32.66 -33.86 -29.48
N TYR A 344 -31.80 -33.49 -28.55
CA TYR A 344 -30.71 -32.57 -28.83
C TYR A 344 -29.60 -33.23 -29.65
N ILE A 345 -29.34 -34.50 -29.43
CA ILE A 345 -28.36 -35.24 -30.23
C ILE A 345 -28.87 -35.48 -31.65
N GLU A 346 -30.16 -35.80 -31.82
CA GLU A 346 -30.78 -35.85 -33.15
C GLU A 346 -30.63 -34.51 -33.86
N GLN A 347 -30.88 -33.42 -33.18
CA GLN A 347 -30.77 -32.06 -33.72
C GLN A 347 -29.36 -31.72 -34.12
N ALA A 348 -28.35 -32.04 -33.29
CA ALA A 348 -26.93 -31.80 -33.57
C ALA A 348 -26.48 -32.60 -34.80
N PHE A 349 -26.81 -33.88 -34.83
CA PHE A 349 -26.47 -34.75 -35.95
C PHE A 349 -27.18 -34.32 -37.24
N THR A 350 -28.49 -33.99 -37.19
CA THR A 350 -29.29 -33.48 -38.33
C THR A 350 -28.67 -32.20 -38.89
N ASN A 351 -28.20 -31.29 -38.05
CA ASN A 351 -27.54 -30.06 -38.52
C ASN A 351 -26.23 -30.39 -39.29
N TYR A 352 -25.39 -31.30 -38.80
CA TYR A 352 -24.20 -31.72 -39.52
C TYR A 352 -24.56 -32.46 -40.83
N PHE A 353 -25.47 -33.38 -40.79
CA PHE A 353 -25.84 -34.20 -41.94
C PHE A 353 -26.50 -33.36 -43.04
N THR A 354 -27.45 -32.51 -42.69
CA THR A 354 -28.06 -31.59 -43.70
C THR A 354 -27.05 -30.56 -44.25
N ASN A 355 -26.09 -30.13 -43.43
CA ASN A 355 -24.98 -29.30 -43.90
C ASN A 355 -24.10 -30.07 -44.88
N ALA A 356 -23.77 -31.32 -44.59
CA ALA A 356 -23.00 -32.19 -45.48
C ALA A 356 -23.78 -32.38 -46.81
N ILE A 357 -25.07 -32.69 -46.80
CA ILE A 357 -25.90 -32.83 -48.03
C ILE A 357 -25.82 -31.55 -48.91
N LYS A 358 -25.97 -30.38 -48.28
CA LYS A 358 -25.94 -29.10 -49.02
C LYS A 358 -24.62 -28.79 -49.71
N HIS A 359 -23.51 -29.15 -49.03
CA HIS A 359 -22.17 -28.78 -49.45
C HIS A 359 -21.38 -29.89 -50.14
N THR A 360 -21.98 -31.09 -50.29
CA THR A 360 -21.37 -32.21 -50.99
C THR A 360 -21.24 -31.87 -52.48
N LYS A 361 -20.03 -31.97 -53.01
CA LYS A 361 -19.67 -31.80 -54.43
C LYS A 361 -18.92 -33.01 -54.92
N GLU A 362 -18.95 -33.21 -56.24
CA GLU A 362 -18.12 -34.18 -56.90
C GLU A 362 -16.67 -33.71 -56.94
N ILE A 363 -15.75 -34.48 -56.36
CA ILE A 363 -14.33 -34.23 -56.38
C ILE A 363 -13.62 -35.48 -56.89
N ASN A 364 -12.84 -35.38 -57.94
CA ASN A 364 -12.14 -36.52 -58.56
C ASN A 364 -13.02 -37.69 -58.94
N GLY A 365 -14.30 -37.44 -59.32
CA GLY A 365 -15.27 -38.47 -59.70
C GLY A 365 -16.00 -39.12 -58.50
N GLU A 366 -15.74 -38.69 -57.30
CA GLU A 366 -16.42 -39.19 -56.09
C GLU A 366 -17.33 -38.13 -55.48
N LYS A 367 -18.57 -38.54 -55.11
CA LYS A 367 -19.56 -37.69 -54.45
C LYS A 367 -20.25 -38.49 -53.36
N TYR A 368 -19.78 -38.36 -52.12
CA TYR A 368 -20.30 -39.15 -51.03
C TYR A 368 -20.28 -38.38 -49.67
N ILE A 369 -21.07 -38.88 -48.73
CA ILE A 369 -21.00 -38.50 -47.31
C ILE A 369 -20.58 -39.74 -46.53
N GLU A 370 -19.64 -39.56 -45.57
CA GLU A 370 -19.19 -40.65 -44.71
C GLU A 370 -19.44 -40.29 -43.26
N ILE A 371 -20.04 -41.22 -42.51
CA ILE A 371 -20.34 -41.08 -41.08
C ILE A 371 -19.52 -42.14 -40.33
N LYS A 372 -18.74 -41.66 -39.34
CA LYS A 372 -17.93 -42.55 -38.52
C LYS A 372 -18.25 -42.40 -37.04
N LEU A 373 -18.28 -43.53 -36.36
CA LEU A 373 -18.33 -43.63 -34.90
C LEU A 373 -17.01 -44.19 -34.40
N LYS A 374 -16.31 -43.41 -33.57
CA LYS A 374 -15.08 -43.84 -32.94
C LYS A 374 -15.20 -43.81 -31.42
N GLU A 375 -15.27 -44.96 -30.80
CA GLU A 375 -15.36 -45.11 -29.36
C GLU A 375 -13.97 -44.90 -28.72
N ASP A 376 -13.89 -44.01 -27.71
CA ASP A 376 -12.74 -43.86 -26.80
C ASP A 376 -13.17 -44.51 -25.46
N LYS A 377 -12.75 -45.79 -25.30
CA LYS A 377 -13.09 -46.59 -24.11
C LYS A 377 -12.48 -46.06 -22.83
N GLU A 378 -11.29 -45.43 -22.92
CA GLU A 378 -10.61 -44.87 -21.73
C GLU A 378 -11.35 -43.65 -21.20
N LYS A 379 -11.94 -42.86 -22.09
CA LYS A 379 -12.68 -41.62 -21.73
C LYS A 379 -14.17 -41.81 -21.66
N HIS A 380 -14.67 -43.06 -21.88
CA HIS A 380 -16.12 -43.35 -21.96
C HIS A 380 -16.85 -42.38 -22.87
N LYS A 381 -16.31 -42.09 -24.06
CA LYS A 381 -16.91 -41.20 -25.05
C LYS A 381 -16.89 -41.84 -26.43
N VAL A 382 -17.89 -41.46 -27.24
CA VAL A 382 -17.92 -41.76 -28.66
C VAL A 382 -17.80 -40.47 -29.45
N LYS A 383 -16.89 -40.43 -30.40
CA LYS A 383 -16.76 -39.35 -31.40
C LYS A 383 -17.61 -39.72 -32.60
N ILE A 384 -18.58 -38.85 -32.92
CA ILE A 384 -19.42 -38.92 -34.09
C ILE A 384 -18.89 -37.94 -35.11
N SER A 385 -18.55 -38.37 -36.32
CA SER A 385 -18.06 -37.52 -37.36
C SER A 385 -18.85 -37.69 -38.65
N VAL A 386 -19.08 -36.59 -39.35
CA VAL A 386 -19.72 -36.51 -40.65
C VAL A 386 -18.78 -35.83 -41.62
N PHE A 387 -18.30 -36.55 -42.57
CA PHE A 387 -17.47 -36.08 -43.67
C PHE A 387 -18.28 -35.93 -44.95
N ASN A 388 -18.03 -34.92 -45.73
CA ASN A 388 -18.54 -34.77 -47.05
C ASN A 388 -17.46 -34.39 -48.08
N THR A 389 -17.53 -34.94 -49.27
CA THR A 389 -16.70 -34.44 -50.40
C THR A 389 -17.10 -33.02 -50.76
N GLY A 390 -16.15 -32.16 -51.04
CA GLY A 390 -16.44 -30.75 -51.41
C GLY A 390 -15.27 -29.81 -51.08
N ASP A 391 -15.55 -28.52 -51.11
CA ASP A 391 -14.58 -27.47 -50.86
C ASP A 391 -14.11 -27.51 -49.39
N THR A 392 -12.84 -27.24 -49.19
CA THR A 392 -12.26 -27.04 -47.83
C THR A 392 -12.46 -25.59 -47.38
N LEU A 393 -12.40 -25.37 -46.07
CA LEU A 393 -12.52 -24.02 -45.49
C LEU A 393 -11.15 -23.44 -45.17
N SER A 394 -10.99 -22.10 -45.26
CA SER A 394 -9.82 -21.44 -44.68
C SER A 394 -9.75 -21.58 -43.18
N GLU A 395 -8.56 -21.46 -42.57
CA GLU A 395 -8.40 -21.53 -41.11
C GLU A 395 -9.29 -20.49 -40.40
N GLU A 396 -9.38 -19.29 -40.92
CA GLU A 396 -10.23 -18.23 -40.41
C GLU A 396 -11.71 -18.65 -40.41
N ASN A 397 -12.18 -19.28 -41.51
CA ASN A 397 -13.54 -19.73 -41.63
C ASN A 397 -13.84 -20.91 -40.69
N LEU A 398 -12.89 -21.83 -40.45
CA LEU A 398 -13.06 -22.95 -39.50
C LEU A 398 -13.34 -22.47 -38.07
N GLU A 399 -12.84 -21.30 -37.69
CA GLU A 399 -13.15 -20.68 -36.38
C GLU A 399 -14.49 -19.94 -36.40
N ARG A 400 -14.82 -19.25 -37.49
CA ARG A 400 -15.99 -18.37 -37.61
C ARG A 400 -17.30 -19.10 -37.89
N ILE A 401 -17.29 -20.29 -38.50
CA ILE A 401 -18.52 -21.05 -38.86
C ILE A 401 -19.40 -21.41 -37.64
N TRP A 402 -18.86 -21.34 -36.43
CA TRP A 402 -19.60 -21.56 -35.18
C TRP A 402 -20.33 -20.31 -34.69
N GLY A 403 -20.15 -19.18 -35.38
CA GLY A 403 -20.87 -17.93 -35.13
C GLY A 403 -22.32 -18.03 -35.61
N ARG A 404 -23.23 -17.27 -34.98
CA ARG A 404 -24.62 -17.15 -35.39
C ARG A 404 -24.70 -16.42 -36.70
N PHE A 405 -25.58 -16.87 -37.61
CA PHE A 405 -25.83 -16.28 -38.91
C PHE A 405 -24.61 -16.23 -39.86
N TYR A 406 -23.47 -16.86 -39.44
CA TYR A 406 -22.28 -16.85 -40.25
C TYR A 406 -22.41 -17.76 -41.48
N LYS A 407 -22.07 -17.24 -42.65
CA LYS A 407 -22.09 -17.93 -43.94
C LYS A 407 -20.78 -17.59 -44.66
N VAL A 408 -20.09 -18.61 -45.20
CA VAL A 408 -18.79 -18.42 -45.89
C VAL A 408 -18.94 -17.62 -47.18
N ASP A 409 -20.07 -17.78 -47.91
CA ASP A 409 -20.38 -17.06 -49.16
C ASP A 409 -21.81 -16.46 -49.10
N GLU A 410 -21.90 -15.14 -48.90
CA GLU A 410 -23.21 -14.44 -48.85
C GLU A 410 -23.95 -14.45 -50.21
N SER A 411 -23.23 -14.47 -51.32
CA SER A 411 -23.80 -14.34 -52.68
C SER A 411 -24.35 -15.65 -53.25
N ARG A 412 -23.78 -16.80 -52.90
CA ARG A 412 -24.22 -18.14 -53.37
C ARG A 412 -25.30 -18.80 -52.53
N ASN A 413 -25.44 -18.45 -51.30
CA ASN A 413 -26.29 -19.15 -50.31
C ASN A 413 -27.73 -18.69 -50.24
N ARG A 414 -28.16 -17.69 -51.04
CA ARG A 414 -29.61 -17.30 -51.08
C ARG A 414 -30.48 -18.38 -51.71
N ALA A 415 -29.95 -19.16 -52.65
CA ALA A 415 -30.66 -20.27 -53.30
C ALA A 415 -30.74 -21.55 -52.42
N ASP A 416 -29.75 -21.80 -51.56
CA ASP A 416 -29.63 -23.04 -50.75
C ASP A 416 -30.25 -22.99 -49.37
N GLY A 417 -30.90 -21.88 -48.97
CA GLY A 417 -31.83 -21.78 -47.82
C GLY A 417 -31.23 -22.02 -46.40
N GLY A 418 -29.94 -21.81 -46.20
CA GLY A 418 -29.31 -21.99 -44.86
C GLY A 418 -29.55 -20.78 -43.94
N THR A 419 -30.05 -21.01 -42.72
CA THR A 419 -30.26 -19.95 -41.69
C THR A 419 -29.00 -19.44 -41.02
N GLY A 420 -27.86 -20.14 -41.16
CA GLY A 420 -26.62 -19.82 -40.44
C GLY A 420 -26.66 -20.05 -38.91
N ILE A 421 -27.72 -20.69 -38.39
CA ILE A 421 -27.92 -20.99 -36.97
C ILE A 421 -27.50 -22.43 -36.64
N GLY A 422 -27.53 -23.36 -37.61
CA GLY A 422 -27.36 -24.79 -37.37
C GLY A 422 -26.08 -25.16 -36.63
N LEU A 423 -24.93 -24.63 -37.05
CA LEU A 423 -23.64 -24.90 -36.38
C LEU A 423 -23.52 -24.18 -35.01
N ALA A 424 -24.07 -22.99 -34.87
CA ALA A 424 -24.19 -22.32 -33.59
C ALA A 424 -25.03 -23.11 -32.58
N LEU A 425 -26.09 -23.76 -33.05
CA LEU A 425 -26.92 -24.63 -32.22
C LEU A 425 -26.16 -25.89 -31.76
N VAL A 426 -25.39 -26.53 -32.65
CA VAL A 426 -24.51 -27.65 -32.25
C VAL A 426 -23.50 -27.22 -31.22
N LYS A 427 -22.86 -26.07 -31.42
CA LYS A 427 -21.96 -25.47 -30.42
C LYS A 427 -22.64 -25.27 -29.05
N ALA A 428 -23.84 -24.72 -29.02
CA ALA A 428 -24.59 -24.49 -27.79
C ALA A 428 -24.95 -25.82 -27.10
N ILE A 429 -25.39 -26.82 -27.84
CA ILE A 429 -25.67 -28.17 -27.33
C ILE A 429 -24.40 -28.77 -26.71
N MET A 430 -23.32 -28.81 -27.47
CA MET A 430 -22.06 -29.45 -27.00
C MET A 430 -21.41 -28.72 -25.83
N ASN A 431 -21.50 -27.40 -25.76
CA ASN A 431 -21.04 -26.62 -24.62
C ASN A 431 -21.81 -26.97 -23.32
N ASN A 432 -23.14 -27.19 -23.42
CA ASN A 432 -23.93 -27.64 -22.26
C ASN A 432 -23.54 -29.04 -21.78
N TYR A 433 -23.08 -29.92 -22.69
CA TYR A 433 -22.55 -31.23 -22.33
C TYR A 433 -21.06 -31.22 -21.95
N ASN A 434 -20.39 -30.05 -21.94
CA ASN A 434 -18.92 -29.97 -21.81
C ASN A 434 -18.18 -30.92 -22.76
N SER A 435 -18.72 -31.08 -23.97
CA SER A 435 -18.25 -32.01 -24.98
C SER A 435 -17.48 -31.29 -26.08
N LYS A 436 -16.50 -31.99 -26.67
CA LYS A 436 -15.73 -31.46 -27.79
C LYS A 436 -16.55 -31.47 -29.06
N TYR A 437 -16.42 -30.46 -29.87
CA TYR A 437 -16.95 -30.35 -31.23
C TYR A 437 -15.93 -29.64 -32.11
N GLY A 438 -16.06 -29.79 -33.43
CA GLY A 438 -15.13 -29.12 -34.34
C GLY A 438 -15.40 -29.48 -35.81
N ALA A 439 -14.58 -28.82 -36.66
CA ALA A 439 -14.51 -29.10 -38.08
C ALA A 439 -13.04 -29.22 -38.48
N VAL A 440 -12.72 -30.16 -39.38
CA VAL A 440 -11.36 -30.41 -39.88
C VAL A 440 -11.39 -30.61 -41.38
N ASN A 441 -10.55 -29.87 -42.10
CA ASN A 441 -10.33 -30.14 -43.52
C ASN A 441 -9.69 -31.50 -43.73
N ARG A 442 -10.22 -32.24 -44.70
CA ARG A 442 -9.66 -33.49 -45.22
C ARG A 442 -9.23 -33.31 -46.68
N GLU A 443 -8.54 -34.27 -47.24
CA GLU A 443 -7.94 -34.17 -48.60
C GLU A 443 -8.96 -33.77 -49.67
N ASN A 444 -10.17 -34.30 -49.64
CA ASN A 444 -11.23 -34.07 -50.65
C ASN A 444 -12.51 -33.48 -50.05
N GLY A 445 -12.44 -32.78 -48.90
CA GLY A 445 -13.65 -32.27 -48.26
C GLY A 445 -13.47 -31.84 -46.82
N ILE A 446 -14.53 -31.81 -46.06
CA ILE A 446 -14.55 -31.36 -44.65
C ILE A 446 -15.23 -32.38 -43.76
N GLU A 447 -14.72 -32.59 -42.56
CA GLU A 447 -15.27 -33.45 -41.52
C GLU A 447 -15.71 -32.58 -40.32
N PHE A 448 -17.00 -32.67 -39.97
CA PHE A 448 -17.54 -32.11 -38.74
C PHE A 448 -17.67 -33.21 -37.69
N TYR A 449 -17.38 -32.92 -36.42
CA TYR A 449 -17.46 -33.93 -35.37
C TYR A 449 -17.91 -33.34 -34.03
N PHE A 450 -18.48 -34.21 -33.20
CA PHE A 450 -18.69 -33.96 -31.77
C PHE A 450 -18.50 -35.24 -30.97
N ASP A 451 -18.16 -35.08 -29.68
CA ASP A 451 -18.03 -36.17 -28.72
C ASP A 451 -19.28 -36.25 -27.85
N ILE A 452 -19.65 -37.47 -27.44
CA ILE A 452 -20.74 -37.69 -26.49
C ILE A 452 -20.37 -38.79 -25.50
N GLN A 453 -20.91 -38.74 -24.28
CA GLN A 453 -20.66 -39.74 -23.25
C GLN A 453 -21.37 -41.06 -23.56
N THR A 454 -20.69 -42.20 -23.41
CA THR A 454 -21.30 -43.52 -23.49
C THR A 454 -21.98 -43.88 -22.17
N ASP A 455 -22.94 -44.81 -22.19
CA ASP A 455 -23.62 -45.32 -20.99
C ASP A 455 -22.62 -45.95 -19.96
N ALA A 456 -21.49 -46.51 -20.44
CA ALA A 456 -20.42 -47.02 -19.58
C ALA A 456 -19.70 -45.96 -18.70
N GLY A 457 -19.88 -44.70 -19.01
CA GLY A 457 -19.29 -43.58 -18.24
C GLY A 457 -20.18 -43.01 -17.13
N ILE A 458 -21.33 -43.60 -16.89
CA ILE A 458 -22.26 -43.20 -15.83
C ILE A 458 -21.87 -43.95 -14.56
N GLU A 459 -21.19 -43.24 -13.62
CA GLU A 459 -21.10 -43.78 -12.26
C GLU A 459 -22.54 -43.87 -11.69
N LYS A 460 -22.95 -45.11 -11.33
CA LYS A 460 -24.25 -45.33 -10.69
C LYS A 460 -24.34 -44.82 -9.28
#